data_14b5aaf3c64d6f7f240181145340fc6a
#
_entry.id   14b5aaf3c64d6f7f240181145340fc6a
#
_cell.length_a   1.000
_cell.length_b   1.000
_cell.length_c   1.000
_cell.angle_alpha   90.00
_cell.angle_beta   90.00
_cell.angle_gamma   90.00
#
_symmetry.space_group_name_H-M   'P 1'
#
loop_
_entity.id
_entity.type
_entity.pdbx_description
1 polymer ?
#
loop_
_entity_poly.entity_id
_entity_poly.type
_entity_poly.pdbx_seq_one_letter_code
_entity_poly.pdbx_strand_id
1 'polypeptide(L)' 'MPKLPRLTAREIVAALEKAGFALARQSGSHMIYKNAAGKRVTVRFHGAKILHPKVLKSILRDASITPEDLEKLL' A
#
# COMPACT_ATOMS: atom_id res chain seq x y z
N MET A 1 17.86 -4.09 10.14
CA MET A 1 16.75 -3.58 9.33
C MET A 1 15.55 -4.48 9.49
N PRO A 2 14.37 -3.92 9.73
CA PRO A 2 13.19 -4.75 9.79
C PRO A 2 12.91 -5.36 8.41
N LYS A 3 12.56 -6.64 8.42
CA LYS A 3 12.14 -7.30 7.20
C LYS A 3 10.75 -6.81 6.83
N LEU A 4 10.51 -6.61 5.54
CA LEU A 4 9.17 -6.30 5.07
C LEU A 4 8.28 -7.53 5.28
N PRO A 5 7.10 -7.38 5.88
CA PRO A 5 6.18 -8.51 6.03
C PRO A 5 5.64 -8.93 4.68
N ARG A 6 5.20 -10.18 4.59
CA ARG A 6 4.50 -10.66 3.40
C ARG A 6 3.04 -10.27 3.53
N LEU A 7 2.60 -9.38 2.66
CA LEU A 7 1.25 -8.84 2.70
C LEU A 7 0.50 -9.12 1.41
N THR A 8 -0.80 -9.32 1.54
CA THR A 8 -1.70 -9.32 0.39
C THR A 8 -2.04 -7.89 0.00
N ALA A 9 -2.60 -7.71 -1.21
CA ALA A 9 -3.07 -6.41 -1.63
C ALA A 9 -4.13 -5.86 -0.68
N ARG A 10 -5.00 -6.73 -0.15
CA ARG A 10 -6.03 -6.32 0.81
C ARG A 10 -5.41 -5.76 2.08
N GLU A 11 -4.35 -6.38 2.58
CA GLU A 11 -3.68 -5.93 3.79
C GLU A 11 -2.99 -4.60 3.59
N ILE A 12 -2.32 -4.39 2.44
CA ILE A 12 -1.65 -3.12 2.18
C ILE A 12 -2.67 -1.99 1.97
N VAL A 13 -3.80 -2.28 1.34
CA VAL A 13 -4.89 -1.31 1.18
C VAL A 13 -5.40 -0.87 2.56
N ALA A 14 -5.62 -1.81 3.47
CA ALA A 14 -6.06 -1.49 4.82
C ALA A 14 -5.04 -0.60 5.55
N ALA A 15 -3.75 -0.90 5.38
CA ALA A 15 -2.68 -0.09 5.97
C ALA A 15 -2.65 1.33 5.37
N LEU A 16 -2.83 1.44 4.05
CA LEU A 16 -2.87 2.74 3.38
C LEU A 16 -4.03 3.59 3.89
N GLU A 17 -5.19 2.97 4.09
CA GLU A 17 -6.35 3.68 4.62
C GLU A 17 -6.09 4.21 6.03
N LYS A 18 -5.45 3.40 6.88
CA LYS A 18 -5.05 3.83 8.22
C LYS A 18 -4.04 4.98 8.17
N ALA A 19 -3.22 5.02 7.13
CA ALA A 19 -2.22 6.08 6.94
C ALA A 19 -2.81 7.36 6.36
N GLY A 20 -4.12 7.40 6.09
CA GLY A 20 -4.79 8.59 5.59
C GLY A 20 -5.00 8.61 4.07
N PHE A 21 -4.71 7.50 3.41
CA PHE A 21 -4.99 7.39 1.97
C PHE A 21 -6.43 6.96 1.74
N ALA A 22 -7.01 7.44 0.64
CA ALA A 22 -8.36 7.05 0.22
C ALA A 22 -8.34 6.67 -1.25
N LEU A 23 -9.22 5.75 -1.62
CA LEU A 23 -9.37 5.34 -3.01
C LEU A 23 -9.86 6.52 -3.84
N ALA A 24 -9.03 6.96 -4.78
CA ALA A 24 -9.35 8.06 -5.68
C ALA A 24 -9.92 7.56 -7.01
N ARG A 25 -9.44 6.41 -7.49
CA ARG A 25 -9.88 5.85 -8.76
C ARG A 25 -9.60 4.36 -8.79
N GLN A 26 -10.45 3.62 -9.50
CA GLN A 26 -10.25 2.20 -9.75
C GLN A 26 -10.56 1.90 -11.21
N SER A 27 -9.66 1.13 -11.84
CA SER A 27 -9.85 0.63 -13.19
C SER A 27 -9.45 -0.84 -13.19
N GLY A 28 -10.44 -1.75 -13.25
CA GLY A 28 -10.18 -3.17 -13.11
C GLY A 28 -9.51 -3.47 -11.79
N SER A 29 -8.34 -4.13 -11.84
CA SER A 29 -7.56 -4.46 -10.64
C SER A 29 -6.62 -3.34 -10.20
N HIS A 30 -6.53 -2.24 -10.95
CA HIS A 30 -5.68 -1.10 -10.58
C HIS A 30 -6.47 -0.13 -9.71
N MET A 31 -5.99 0.06 -8.48
CA MET A 31 -6.59 0.99 -7.53
C MET A 31 -5.61 2.11 -7.24
N ILE A 32 -6.04 3.35 -7.40
CA ILE A 32 -5.21 4.52 -7.14
C ILE A 32 -5.66 5.16 -5.85
N TYR A 33 -4.73 5.24 -4.89
CA TYR A 33 -4.95 5.86 -3.59
C TYR A 33 -4.24 7.19 -3.51
N LYS A 34 -4.89 8.17 -2.88
CA LYS A 34 -4.32 9.50 -2.66
C LYS A 34 -4.52 9.92 -1.21
N ASN A 35 -3.61 10.77 -0.72
CA ASN A 35 -3.76 11.38 0.60
C ASN A 35 -3.86 12.90 0.49
N ALA A 36 -4.09 13.57 1.62
CA ALA A 36 -4.25 15.02 1.68
C ALA A 36 -2.97 15.77 1.27
N ALA A 37 -1.81 15.13 1.38
CA ALA A 37 -0.53 15.73 0.97
C ALA A 37 -0.27 15.63 -0.54
N GLY A 38 -1.21 15.04 -1.29
CA GLY A 38 -1.08 14.90 -2.74
C GLY A 38 -0.26 13.70 -3.18
N LYS A 39 0.09 12.81 -2.28
CA LYS A 39 0.81 11.58 -2.64
C LYS A 39 -0.14 10.58 -3.28
N ARG A 40 0.37 9.87 -4.29
CA ARG A 40 -0.43 8.90 -5.05
C ARG A 40 0.26 7.55 -5.02
N VAL A 41 -0.54 6.52 -4.78
CA VAL A 41 -0.07 5.13 -4.75
C VAL A 41 -0.97 4.29 -5.63
N THR A 42 -0.36 3.50 -6.52
CA THR A 42 -1.12 2.55 -7.35
C THR A 42 -0.94 1.16 -6.79
N VAL A 43 -2.05 0.48 -6.51
CA VAL A 43 -2.06 -0.88 -6.01
C VAL A 43 -2.78 -1.78 -7.02
N ARG A 44 -2.11 -2.86 -7.42
CA ARG A 44 -2.77 -3.90 -8.21
C ARG A 44 -3.44 -4.86 -7.26
N PHE A 45 -4.76 -4.86 -7.26
CA PHE A 45 -5.54 -5.63 -6.31
C PHE A 45 -5.86 -7.02 -6.86
N HIS A 46 -5.20 -8.02 -6.31
CA HIS A 46 -5.41 -9.42 -6.66
C HIS A 46 -5.92 -10.24 -5.47
N GLY A 47 -6.67 -9.60 -4.58
CA GLY A 47 -7.31 -10.28 -3.47
C GLY A 47 -6.33 -10.86 -2.45
N ALA A 48 -6.35 -12.18 -2.31
CA ALA A 48 -5.55 -12.89 -1.31
C ALA A 48 -4.12 -13.18 -1.75
N LYS A 49 -3.73 -12.76 -2.96
CA LYS A 49 -2.38 -13.03 -3.45
C LYS A 49 -1.37 -12.16 -2.74
N ILE A 50 -0.27 -12.78 -2.30
CA ILE A 50 0.80 -12.06 -1.61
C ILE A 50 1.59 -11.20 -2.60
N LEU A 51 1.83 -9.95 -2.22
CA LEU A 51 2.57 -9.02 -3.06
C LEU A 51 4.05 -9.38 -3.11
N HIS A 52 4.64 -9.25 -4.31
CA HIS A 52 6.07 -9.42 -4.46
C HIS A 52 6.79 -8.33 -3.64
N PRO A 53 7.93 -8.65 -2.97
CA PRO A 53 8.65 -7.66 -2.16
C PRO A 53 9.00 -6.37 -2.91
N LYS A 54 9.35 -6.45 -4.19
CA LYS A 54 9.65 -5.26 -4.99
C LYS A 54 8.43 -4.37 -5.17
N VAL A 55 7.26 -4.98 -5.35
CA VAL A 55 6.00 -4.26 -5.49
C VAL A 55 5.66 -3.57 -4.16
N LEU A 56 5.80 -4.29 -3.05
CA LEU A 56 5.55 -3.73 -1.74
C LEU A 56 6.48 -2.55 -1.44
N LYS A 57 7.78 -2.69 -1.74
CA LYS A 57 8.73 -1.59 -1.57
C LYS A 57 8.35 -0.36 -2.39
N SER A 58 7.91 -0.57 -3.63
CA SER A 58 7.49 0.51 -4.51
C SER A 58 6.29 1.26 -3.94
N ILE A 59 5.30 0.50 -3.43
CA ILE A 59 4.11 1.09 -2.80
C ILE A 59 4.50 1.92 -1.58
N LEU A 60 5.34 1.38 -0.71
CA LEU A 60 5.77 2.09 0.50
C LEU A 60 6.55 3.35 0.16
N ARG A 61 7.41 3.30 -0.86
CA ARG A 61 8.17 4.46 -1.31
C ARG A 61 7.25 5.55 -1.83
N ASP A 62 6.28 5.20 -2.67
CA ASP A 62 5.34 6.16 -3.22
C ASP A 62 4.46 6.77 -2.14
N ALA A 63 4.14 6.01 -1.10
CA ALA A 63 3.34 6.47 0.03
C ALA A 63 4.18 7.20 1.09
N SER A 64 5.50 7.16 0.99
CA SER A 64 6.43 7.66 2.00
C SER A 64 6.22 7.00 3.36
N ILE A 65 5.95 5.71 3.35
CA ILE A 65 5.78 4.89 4.55
C ILE A 65 7.05 4.06 4.75
N THR A 66 7.66 4.17 5.93
CA THR A 66 8.82 3.34 6.25
C THR A 66 8.36 1.94 6.68
N PRO A 67 9.24 0.92 6.64
CA PRO A 67 8.88 -0.40 7.18
C PRO A 67 8.42 -0.36 8.64
N GLU A 68 9.01 0.52 9.45
CA GLU A 68 8.61 0.70 10.84
C GLU A 68 7.20 1.26 10.94
N ASP A 69 6.87 2.24 10.11
CA ASP A 69 5.53 2.82 10.06
C ASP A 69 4.52 1.78 9.59
N LEU A 70 4.90 0.95 8.63
CA LEU A 70 4.03 -0.12 8.15
C LEU A 70 3.66 -1.08 9.28
N GLU A 71 4.61 -1.47 10.11
CA GLU A 71 4.34 -2.35 11.25
C GLU A 71 3.30 -1.75 12.19
N LYS A 72 3.33 -0.44 12.39
CA LYS A 72 2.36 0.25 13.25
C LYS A 72 0.96 0.29 12.63
N LEU A 73 0.88 0.18 11.32
CA LEU A 73 -0.39 0.22 10.59
C LEU A 73 -1.05 -1.16 10.46
N LEU A 74 -0.33 -2.22 10.75
CA LEU A 74 -0.85 -3.59 10.63
C LEU A 74 -1.64 -4.05 11.85
#